data_4ce22a0be5517b784c6a5bca21e1645f
#
_entry.id   4ce22a0be5517b784c6a5bca21e1645f
#
_cell.length_a   1.000
_cell.length_b   1.000
_cell.length_c   1.000
_cell.angle_alpha   90.00
_cell.angle_beta   90.00
_cell.angle_gamma   90.00
#
_symmetry.space_group_name_H-M   'P 1'
#
loop_
_entity.id
_entity.type
_entity.pdbx_description
1 polymer ?
#
loop_
_entity_poly.entity_id
_entity_poly.type
_entity_poly.pdbx_seq_one_letter_code
_entity_poly.pdbx_strand_id
1 'polypeptide(L)'
;MKAILFVNEYLYYRNITMQKCNSYFASPIIPILSIVFIFFTMSINSLSPLLAQHPSLTSSNPSWMTGASLPTARSEIAGAALDGKIYIIGGFDYSGRSSDTVEVYDVIADKWTTGEPLPQPLDHTAVASFDGKLYVVGGGYLNRANLSDKLFIYDPSAKSWVEGANLPSPRGALTANFVNGILYAVGGVGSNGTLTSNLAYDPATNVWTEKPPMPTAREHLTSAVVNDKLYVIGGRSAGMSANVNINEAYDPKTDSWSSLEPMPSKRGGLASSAINESIYVFGGEEPSGTFDNNEIYDTTTSKWDKELAMPTARHGLVAVTSYDKIYVIGGGPNPGGSRSSANEIFLAR
;
A
#
# COMPACT_ATOMS: atom_id res chain seq x y z
N MET A 1 22.62 33.60 -10.11
CA MET A 1 24.06 33.40 -10.26
C MET A 1 24.57 32.53 -9.10
N LYS A 2 24.02 31.31 -8.90
CA LYS A 2 24.43 30.30 -7.88
C LYS A 2 24.10 28.84 -8.30
N ALA A 3 24.13 28.54 -9.60
CA ALA A 3 23.79 27.21 -10.14
C ALA A 3 24.93 26.55 -10.97
N ILE A 4 26.18 26.99 -10.80
CA ILE A 4 27.30 26.49 -11.60
C ILE A 4 28.44 25.89 -10.75
N LEU A 5 28.27 25.73 -9.44
CA LEU A 5 29.37 25.27 -8.56
C LEU A 5 29.25 23.79 -8.11
N PHE A 6 28.20 23.04 -8.47
CA PHE A 6 28.06 21.65 -8.04
C PHE A 6 28.43 20.59 -9.11
N VAL A 7 28.79 20.97 -10.34
CA VAL A 7 29.17 20.02 -11.39
C VAL A 7 30.69 19.78 -11.45
N ASN A 8 31.51 20.59 -10.80
CA ASN A 8 32.98 20.47 -10.88
C ASN A 8 33.65 19.59 -9.82
N GLU A 9 32.97 19.22 -8.75
CA GLU A 9 33.59 18.34 -7.74
C GLU A 9 33.55 16.84 -8.07
N TYR A 10 32.59 16.39 -8.92
CA TYR A 10 32.48 14.98 -9.28
C TYR A 10 33.47 14.53 -10.39
N LEU A 11 34.09 15.48 -11.09
CA LEU A 11 35.09 15.19 -12.13
C LEU A 11 36.54 15.28 -11.60
N TYR A 12 36.77 15.83 -10.42
CA TYR A 12 38.12 15.96 -9.85
C TYR A 12 38.64 14.66 -9.22
N TYR A 13 37.75 13.77 -8.77
CA TYR A 13 38.17 12.51 -8.14
C TYR A 13 38.49 11.37 -9.11
N ARG A 14 38.17 11.49 -10.40
CA ARG A 14 38.49 10.44 -11.41
C ARG A 14 39.83 10.63 -12.12
N ASN A 15 40.49 11.79 -11.97
CA ASN A 15 41.75 12.07 -12.68
C ASN A 15 43.03 11.93 -11.84
N ILE A 16 42.91 11.55 -10.55
CA ILE A 16 44.11 11.42 -9.69
C ILE A 16 44.66 9.98 -9.64
N THR A 17 43.99 9.00 -10.21
CA THR A 17 44.40 7.59 -10.15
C THR A 17 45.16 7.10 -11.37
N MET A 18 45.46 7.94 -12.37
CA MET A 18 46.16 7.53 -13.59
C MET A 18 47.48 8.29 -13.92
N GLN A 19 48.07 8.97 -12.95
CA GLN A 19 49.30 9.71 -13.18
C GLN A 19 50.47 9.39 -12.23
N LYS A 20 50.60 8.12 -11.80
CA LYS A 20 51.83 7.67 -11.11
C LYS A 20 52.27 6.29 -11.58
N CYS A 21 52.64 6.15 -12.85
CA CYS A 21 53.46 5.06 -13.35
C CYS A 21 54.12 5.49 -14.64
N ASN A 22 55.15 6.32 -14.59
CA ASN A 22 56.21 6.41 -15.58
C ASN A 22 57.35 7.26 -15.02
N SER A 23 58.38 6.61 -14.59
CA SER A 23 59.81 7.00 -14.78
C SER A 23 60.67 6.30 -13.70
N TYR A 24 61.43 5.33 -14.14
CA TYR A 24 62.85 5.31 -13.91
C TYR A 24 63.47 4.09 -14.62
N PHE A 25 64.15 4.34 -15.73
CA PHE A 25 65.12 3.46 -16.39
C PHE A 25 66.41 3.51 -15.63
N ALA A 26 67.02 2.35 -15.39
CA ALA A 26 68.48 2.13 -15.52
C ALA A 26 68.79 0.67 -15.20
N SER A 27 69.28 -0.06 -16.19
CA SER A 27 69.96 -1.38 -16.09
C SER A 27 71.34 -1.21 -15.44
N PRO A 28 72.01 -2.29 -14.90
CA PRO A 28 72.61 -3.33 -15.79
C PRO A 28 72.68 -4.76 -15.21
N ILE A 29 72.60 -5.72 -16.11
CA ILE A 29 73.39 -6.95 -16.37
C ILE A 29 73.67 -8.00 -15.27
N ILE A 30 73.24 -9.29 -15.61
CA ILE A 30 73.84 -10.65 -15.38
C ILE A 30 73.53 -11.37 -14.03
N PRO A 31 73.49 -12.74 -13.95
CA PRO A 31 73.35 -13.81 -14.94
C PRO A 31 72.22 -14.83 -14.71
N ILE A 32 72.05 -15.68 -15.71
CA ILE A 32 71.20 -16.85 -15.84
C ILE A 32 71.32 -17.79 -14.65
N LEU A 33 70.22 -18.07 -13.97
CA LEU A 33 70.02 -19.25 -13.15
C LEU A 33 68.72 -19.92 -13.58
N SER A 34 68.85 -21.11 -14.14
CA SER A 34 67.69 -21.95 -14.56
C SER A 34 66.89 -22.36 -13.37
N ILE A 35 65.67 -21.88 -13.25
CA ILE A 35 64.68 -22.36 -12.26
C ILE A 35 63.64 -23.17 -13.06
N VAL A 36 63.61 -24.45 -12.76
CA VAL A 36 62.61 -25.41 -13.25
C VAL A 36 61.27 -25.02 -12.58
N PHE A 37 60.36 -24.54 -13.37
CA PHE A 37 58.96 -24.34 -12.92
C PHE A 37 58.24 -25.69 -13.02
N ILE A 38 57.99 -26.30 -11.84
CA ILE A 38 57.03 -27.40 -11.70
C ILE A 38 55.65 -26.75 -11.68
N PHE A 39 54.92 -26.92 -12.76
CA PHE A 39 53.48 -26.54 -12.78
C PHE A 39 52.70 -27.53 -11.93
N PHE A 40 52.36 -27.13 -10.71
CA PHE A 40 51.30 -27.78 -9.95
C PHE A 40 49.97 -27.20 -10.46
N THR A 41 49.24 -27.93 -11.28
CA THR A 41 47.87 -27.64 -11.63
C THR A 41 47.00 -27.97 -10.43
N MET A 42 46.77 -26.97 -9.58
CA MET A 42 45.67 -27.06 -8.63
C MET A 42 44.35 -26.88 -9.40
N SER A 43 43.61 -27.97 -9.55
CA SER A 43 42.21 -27.91 -9.94
C SER A 43 41.46 -27.15 -8.86
N ILE A 44 41.13 -25.91 -9.16
CA ILE A 44 40.16 -25.14 -8.37
C ILE A 44 38.79 -25.74 -8.68
N ASN A 45 38.34 -26.69 -7.86
CA ASN A 45 36.93 -27.04 -7.82
C ASN A 45 36.17 -25.78 -7.45
N SER A 46 35.51 -25.18 -8.43
CA SER A 46 34.57 -24.10 -8.23
C SER A 46 33.44 -24.63 -7.33
N LEU A 47 33.51 -24.33 -6.05
CA LEU A 47 32.34 -24.35 -5.18
C LEU A 47 31.41 -23.26 -5.68
N SER A 48 30.50 -23.63 -6.56
CA SER A 48 29.31 -22.82 -6.82
C SER A 48 28.58 -22.61 -5.50
N PRO A 49 28.26 -21.39 -5.08
CA PRO A 49 27.38 -21.21 -3.94
C PRO A 49 26.06 -21.89 -4.29
N LEU A 50 25.70 -22.87 -3.48
CA LEU A 50 24.36 -23.46 -3.48
C LEU A 50 23.40 -22.34 -3.10
N LEU A 51 22.91 -21.62 -4.10
CA LEU A 51 21.72 -20.79 -3.94
C LEU A 51 20.65 -21.74 -3.43
N ALA A 52 20.31 -21.60 -2.15
CA ALA A 52 19.13 -22.21 -1.60
C ALA A 52 17.96 -21.75 -2.46
N GLN A 53 17.55 -22.59 -3.40
CA GLN A 53 16.27 -22.43 -4.07
C GLN A 53 15.23 -22.58 -2.97
N HIS A 54 14.69 -21.46 -2.49
CA HIS A 54 13.42 -21.50 -1.81
C HIS A 54 12.46 -22.18 -2.80
N PRO A 55 11.84 -23.31 -2.42
CA PRO A 55 10.80 -23.88 -3.25
C PRO A 55 9.75 -22.78 -3.40
N SER A 56 9.57 -22.25 -4.59
CA SER A 56 8.37 -21.52 -4.93
C SER A 56 7.24 -22.53 -4.78
N LEU A 57 6.52 -22.43 -3.67
CA LEU A 57 5.23 -23.08 -3.50
C LEU A 57 4.26 -22.37 -4.47
N THR A 58 4.36 -22.70 -5.74
CA THR A 58 3.26 -22.43 -6.66
C THR A 58 2.16 -23.39 -6.27
N SER A 59 1.35 -23.01 -5.30
CA SER A 59 0.06 -23.65 -5.10
C SER A 59 -0.71 -23.43 -6.40
N SER A 60 -0.99 -24.48 -7.11
CA SER A 60 -1.76 -24.43 -8.36
C SER A 60 -3.20 -23.94 -8.14
N ASN A 61 -3.65 -23.81 -6.90
CA ASN A 61 -4.98 -23.36 -6.50
C ASN A 61 -4.90 -22.29 -5.41
N PRO A 62 -5.76 -21.25 -5.46
CA PRO A 62 -5.85 -20.25 -4.41
C PRO A 62 -6.30 -20.88 -3.10
N SER A 63 -5.85 -20.35 -1.99
CA SER A 63 -6.20 -20.87 -0.65
C SER A 63 -6.16 -19.76 0.40
N TRP A 64 -6.81 -20.05 1.55
CA TRP A 64 -6.80 -19.18 2.72
C TRP A 64 -5.99 -19.79 3.85
N MET A 65 -5.27 -18.94 4.57
CA MET A 65 -4.60 -19.26 5.85
C MET A 65 -5.11 -18.30 6.92
N THR A 66 -4.96 -18.69 8.18
CA THR A 66 -5.24 -17.82 9.32
C THR A 66 -3.92 -17.37 9.93
N GLY A 67 -3.72 -16.06 10.07
CA GLY A 67 -2.63 -15.46 10.81
C GLY A 67 -3.02 -15.16 12.26
N ALA A 68 -2.05 -14.71 13.06
CA ALA A 68 -2.32 -14.26 14.43
C ALA A 68 -3.40 -13.17 14.43
N SER A 69 -4.42 -13.33 15.27
CA SER A 69 -5.55 -12.42 15.33
C SER A 69 -5.15 -11.00 15.70
N LEU A 70 -5.81 -9.99 15.09
CA LEU A 70 -5.68 -8.59 15.47
C LEU A 70 -5.97 -8.43 16.98
N PRO A 71 -5.06 -7.85 17.80
CA PRO A 71 -5.22 -7.81 19.25
C PRO A 71 -6.48 -7.07 19.69
N THR A 72 -6.83 -5.98 19.01
CA THR A 72 -8.06 -5.21 19.28
C THR A 72 -9.04 -5.37 18.12
N ALA A 73 -10.16 -6.04 18.33
CA ALA A 73 -11.21 -6.18 17.32
C ALA A 73 -11.74 -4.80 16.90
N ARG A 74 -11.62 -4.47 15.61
CA ARG A 74 -12.01 -3.15 15.06
C ARG A 74 -12.62 -3.29 13.68
N SER A 75 -13.45 -2.31 13.30
CA SER A 75 -13.96 -2.12 11.94
C SER A 75 -13.75 -0.68 11.48
N GLU A 76 -14.00 -0.40 10.22
CA GLU A 76 -13.74 0.90 9.59
C GLU A 76 -12.29 1.37 9.82
N ILE A 77 -11.41 0.39 9.79
CA ILE A 77 -9.96 0.54 9.95
C ILE A 77 -9.31 0.86 8.60
N ALA A 78 -8.11 1.44 8.68
CA ALA A 78 -7.25 1.58 7.53
C ALA A 78 -5.91 0.86 7.77
N GLY A 79 -5.20 0.53 6.69
CA GLY A 79 -3.90 -0.11 6.84
C GLY A 79 -3.08 -0.08 5.57
N ALA A 80 -1.76 -0.21 5.76
CA ALA A 80 -0.79 -0.31 4.68
C ALA A 80 0.37 -1.21 5.07
N ALA A 81 1.01 -1.81 4.06
CA ALA A 81 2.28 -2.52 4.23
C ALA A 81 3.46 -1.55 4.14
N LEU A 82 4.45 -1.74 5.01
CA LEU A 82 5.69 -1.00 4.99
C LEU A 82 6.80 -1.87 5.60
N ASP A 83 7.88 -2.11 4.85
CA ASP A 83 9.08 -2.83 5.30
C ASP A 83 8.78 -4.20 5.93
N GLY A 84 7.94 -5.04 5.25
CA GLY A 84 7.56 -6.38 5.71
C GLY A 84 6.63 -6.40 6.93
N LYS A 85 6.07 -5.26 7.30
CA LYS A 85 5.06 -5.11 8.36
C LYS A 85 3.77 -4.56 7.79
N ILE A 86 2.65 -4.87 8.45
CA ILE A 86 1.35 -4.31 8.14
C ILE A 86 0.90 -3.48 9.33
N TYR A 87 0.61 -2.21 9.08
CA TYR A 87 0.12 -1.26 10.07
C TYR A 87 -1.39 -1.16 9.96
N ILE A 88 -2.11 -1.44 11.05
CA ILE A 88 -3.57 -1.29 11.17
C ILE A 88 -3.87 -0.11 12.07
N ILE A 89 -4.58 0.86 11.54
CA ILE A 89 -4.67 2.20 12.10
C ILE A 89 -6.13 2.60 12.29
N GLY A 90 -6.45 3.16 13.47
CA GLY A 90 -7.76 3.74 13.77
C GLY A 90 -8.91 2.76 13.72
N GLY A 91 -10.07 3.23 13.25
CA GLY A 91 -11.31 2.49 13.16
C GLY A 91 -12.17 2.58 14.41
N PHE A 92 -13.28 1.85 14.43
CA PHE A 92 -14.14 1.75 15.61
C PHE A 92 -13.67 0.66 16.56
N ASP A 93 -13.50 1.03 17.84
CA ASP A 93 -13.21 0.10 18.93
C ASP A 93 -14.47 -0.70 19.37
N TYR A 94 -14.31 -1.58 20.36
CA TYR A 94 -15.41 -2.40 20.87
C TYR A 94 -16.57 -1.55 21.41
N SER A 95 -16.33 -0.35 21.92
CA SER A 95 -17.36 0.56 22.40
C SER A 95 -18.04 1.38 21.29
N GLY A 96 -17.62 1.23 20.04
CA GLY A 96 -18.13 1.98 18.89
C GLY A 96 -17.55 3.38 18.78
N ARG A 97 -16.43 3.66 19.43
CA ARG A 97 -15.76 4.96 19.37
C ARG A 97 -14.60 4.92 18.37
N SER A 98 -14.36 6.06 17.77
CA SER A 98 -13.14 6.27 16.96
C SER A 98 -11.90 6.00 17.81
N SER A 99 -10.91 5.29 17.25
CA SER A 99 -9.70 4.85 17.93
C SER A 99 -8.46 5.56 17.40
N ASP A 100 -7.49 5.78 18.27
CA ASP A 100 -6.14 6.21 17.95
C ASP A 100 -5.15 5.03 17.88
N THR A 101 -5.64 3.81 18.08
CA THR A 101 -4.81 2.61 18.14
C THR A 101 -4.12 2.32 16.83
N VAL A 102 -2.82 2.07 16.91
CA VAL A 102 -1.97 1.55 15.83
C VAL A 102 -1.43 0.19 16.27
N GLU A 103 -1.72 -0.84 15.48
CA GLU A 103 -1.20 -2.20 15.70
C GLU A 103 -0.38 -2.62 14.48
N VAL A 104 0.77 -3.23 14.73
CA VAL A 104 1.78 -3.56 13.71
C VAL A 104 1.98 -5.06 13.69
N TYR A 105 1.65 -5.65 12.55
CA TYR A 105 1.83 -7.07 12.28
C TYR A 105 3.13 -7.34 11.54
N ASP A 106 4.00 -8.16 12.13
CA ASP A 106 5.17 -8.70 11.46
C ASP A 106 4.76 -9.97 10.70
N VAL A 107 4.79 -9.88 9.37
CA VAL A 107 4.28 -10.96 8.50
C VAL A 107 5.15 -12.22 8.49
N ILE A 108 6.43 -12.10 8.87
CA ILE A 108 7.35 -13.23 8.94
C ILE A 108 7.25 -13.93 10.30
N ALA A 109 7.17 -13.14 11.37
CA ALA A 109 7.08 -13.65 12.73
C ALA A 109 5.67 -14.11 13.12
N ASP A 110 4.63 -13.76 12.34
CA ASP A 110 3.20 -13.94 12.66
C ASP A 110 2.86 -13.38 14.05
N LYS A 111 3.25 -12.12 14.30
CA LYS A 111 3.11 -11.47 15.61
C LYS A 111 2.71 -10.01 15.50
N TRP A 112 1.91 -9.59 16.47
CA TRP A 112 1.48 -8.20 16.64
C TRP A 112 2.33 -7.47 17.69
N THR A 113 2.53 -6.18 17.46
CA THR A 113 3.05 -5.22 18.42
C THR A 113 2.21 -3.94 18.40
N THR A 114 2.23 -3.18 19.49
CA THR A 114 1.61 -1.86 19.52
C THR A 114 2.54 -0.83 18.88
N GLY A 115 1.99 -0.01 17.96
CA GLY A 115 2.67 1.13 17.38
C GLY A 115 2.43 2.43 18.15
N GLU A 116 3.05 3.52 17.70
CA GLU A 116 2.79 4.86 18.23
C GLU A 116 1.35 5.28 17.88
N PRO A 117 0.51 5.67 18.84
CA PRO A 117 -0.88 6.00 18.57
C PRO A 117 -1.01 7.22 17.64
N LEU A 118 -2.13 7.26 16.90
CA LEU A 118 -2.50 8.46 16.12
C LEU A 118 -2.58 9.70 17.02
N PRO A 119 -2.18 10.89 16.53
CA PRO A 119 -2.37 12.14 17.25
C PRO A 119 -3.83 12.48 17.53
N GLN A 120 -4.75 11.89 16.77
CA GLN A 120 -6.21 12.05 16.92
C GLN A 120 -6.89 10.71 16.65
N PRO A 121 -7.86 10.28 17.47
CA PRO A 121 -8.69 9.13 17.17
C PRO A 121 -9.45 9.30 15.85
N LEU A 122 -9.33 8.35 14.92
CA LEU A 122 -9.97 8.40 13.60
C LEU A 122 -10.61 7.07 13.24
N ASP A 123 -11.73 7.13 12.55
CA ASP A 123 -12.37 6.04 11.83
C ASP A 123 -12.56 6.43 10.34
N HIS A 124 -12.82 5.49 9.45
CA HIS A 124 -13.05 5.75 8.02
C HIS A 124 -11.96 6.63 7.36
N THR A 125 -10.74 6.54 7.85
CA THR A 125 -9.57 7.20 7.28
C THR A 125 -8.99 6.37 6.14
N ALA A 126 -8.19 6.98 5.26
CA ALA A 126 -7.38 6.26 4.28
C ALA A 126 -5.91 6.26 4.69
N VAL A 127 -5.20 5.18 4.36
CA VAL A 127 -3.76 5.04 4.65
C VAL A 127 -3.03 4.54 3.42
N ALA A 128 -1.90 5.16 3.12
CA ALA A 128 -0.97 4.70 2.09
C ALA A 128 0.47 4.80 2.57
N SER A 129 1.35 3.95 2.06
CA SER A 129 2.79 3.95 2.37
C SER A 129 3.60 4.47 1.17
N PHE A 130 4.61 5.28 1.46
CA PHE A 130 5.56 5.76 0.45
C PHE A 130 6.85 6.23 1.13
N ASP A 131 7.99 5.94 0.50
CA ASP A 131 9.33 6.39 0.92
C ASP A 131 9.59 6.17 2.43
N GLY A 132 9.33 4.95 2.90
CA GLY A 132 9.56 4.55 4.30
C GLY A 132 8.59 5.16 5.31
N LYS A 133 7.48 5.77 4.89
CA LYS A 133 6.50 6.45 5.75
C LYS A 133 5.07 6.02 5.48
N LEU A 134 4.19 6.25 6.47
CA LEU A 134 2.75 6.07 6.33
C LEU A 134 2.07 7.44 6.30
N TYR A 135 1.08 7.57 5.44
CA TYR A 135 0.29 8.79 5.26
C TYR A 135 -1.17 8.48 5.56
N VAL A 136 -1.71 9.07 6.63
CA VAL A 136 -3.09 8.89 7.11
C VAL A 136 -3.89 10.13 6.74
N VAL A 137 -4.96 9.95 5.96
CA VAL A 137 -5.67 11.04 5.30
C VAL A 137 -7.14 11.07 5.70
N GLY A 138 -7.61 12.21 6.17
CA GLY A 138 -9.02 12.43 6.48
C GLY A 138 -9.55 11.51 7.57
N GLY A 139 -10.79 11.09 7.43
CA GLY A 139 -11.49 10.21 8.38
C GLY A 139 -12.60 10.92 9.16
N GLY A 140 -13.27 10.17 10.01
CA GLY A 140 -14.23 10.66 10.98
C GLY A 140 -13.67 10.60 12.39
N TYR A 141 -14.25 11.37 13.30
CA TYR A 141 -13.98 11.31 14.73
C TYR A 141 -15.25 11.65 15.54
N LEU A 142 -15.24 11.32 16.82
CA LEU A 142 -16.43 11.42 17.67
C LEU A 142 -17.64 10.69 17.07
N ASN A 143 -17.43 9.43 16.67
CA ASN A 143 -18.46 8.57 16.06
C ASN A 143 -19.06 9.18 14.78
N ARG A 144 -18.23 9.72 13.90
CA ARG A 144 -18.58 10.43 12.67
C ARG A 144 -19.36 11.75 12.88
N ALA A 145 -19.45 12.25 14.11
CA ALA A 145 -20.06 13.57 14.35
C ALA A 145 -19.28 14.68 13.65
N ASN A 146 -17.97 14.45 13.39
CA ASN A 146 -17.09 15.37 12.72
C ASN A 146 -16.24 14.64 11.67
N LEU A 147 -15.85 15.37 10.64
CA LEU A 147 -14.91 14.90 9.62
C LEU A 147 -13.56 15.60 9.77
N SER A 148 -12.50 14.89 9.46
CA SER A 148 -11.12 15.38 9.55
C SER A 148 -10.62 15.87 8.18
N ASP A 149 -9.88 16.97 8.18
CA ASP A 149 -9.09 17.44 7.05
C ASP A 149 -7.60 17.12 7.21
N LYS A 150 -7.21 16.40 8.26
CA LYS A 150 -5.82 16.15 8.61
C LYS A 150 -5.12 15.18 7.67
N LEU A 151 -3.83 15.43 7.47
CA LEU A 151 -2.86 14.51 6.96
C LEU A 151 -1.82 14.27 8.07
N PHE A 152 -1.78 13.04 8.61
CA PHE A 152 -0.75 12.62 9.54
C PHE A 152 0.27 11.75 8.82
N ILE A 153 1.55 12.02 9.03
CA ILE A 153 2.66 11.30 8.42
C ILE A 153 3.47 10.63 9.53
N TYR A 154 3.55 9.31 9.50
CA TYR A 154 4.32 8.51 10.45
C TYR A 154 5.67 8.11 9.87
N ASP A 155 6.72 8.36 10.63
CA ASP A 155 8.06 7.86 10.35
C ASP A 155 8.41 6.75 11.35
N PRO A 156 8.42 5.46 10.92
CA PRO A 156 8.74 4.34 11.81
C PRO A 156 10.16 4.40 12.37
N SER A 157 11.10 5.01 11.67
CA SER A 157 12.50 5.13 12.12
C SER A 157 12.62 6.11 13.26
N ALA A 158 11.87 7.22 13.21
CA ALA A 158 11.78 8.23 14.26
C ALA A 158 10.74 7.87 15.33
N LYS A 159 9.86 6.90 15.07
CA LYS A 159 8.71 6.53 15.91
C LYS A 159 7.85 7.74 16.26
N SER A 160 7.57 8.59 15.28
CA SER A 160 6.85 9.84 15.51
C SER A 160 5.93 10.21 14.36
N TRP A 161 4.87 10.94 14.71
CA TRP A 161 3.93 11.55 13.79
C TRP A 161 4.25 13.01 13.56
N VAL A 162 4.07 13.46 12.32
CA VAL A 162 4.05 14.89 11.96
C VAL A 162 2.80 15.20 11.16
N GLU A 163 2.31 16.44 11.21
CA GLU A 163 1.21 16.89 10.36
C GLU A 163 1.77 17.37 9.01
N GLY A 164 1.18 16.89 7.91
CA GLY A 164 1.32 17.46 6.59
C GLY A 164 0.30 18.58 6.35
N ALA A 165 0.26 19.14 5.13
CA ALA A 165 -0.76 20.11 4.76
C ALA A 165 -2.16 19.48 4.84
N ASN A 166 -3.11 20.19 5.43
CA ASN A 166 -4.50 19.75 5.53
C ASN A 166 -5.16 19.61 4.16
N LEU A 167 -6.08 18.66 4.03
CA LEU A 167 -7.00 18.62 2.88
C LEU A 167 -7.76 19.93 2.72
N PRO A 168 -8.09 20.34 1.50
CA PRO A 168 -8.89 21.56 1.25
C PRO A 168 -10.28 21.55 1.92
N SER A 169 -10.81 20.35 2.22
CA SER A 169 -12.06 20.19 2.98
C SER A 169 -12.08 18.86 3.73
N PRO A 170 -12.70 18.83 4.94
CA PRO A 170 -12.83 17.61 5.74
C PRO A 170 -13.63 16.53 5.02
N ARG A 171 -13.19 15.26 5.17
CA ARG A 171 -13.87 14.10 4.56
C ARG A 171 -13.51 12.79 5.25
N GLY A 172 -14.44 11.84 5.22
CA GLY A 172 -14.22 10.46 5.64
C GLY A 172 -14.68 9.46 4.59
N ALA A 173 -14.45 8.18 4.82
CA ALA A 173 -14.83 7.09 3.94
C ALA A 173 -14.31 7.26 2.49
N LEU A 174 -13.14 7.86 2.38
CA LEU A 174 -12.39 8.07 1.15
C LEU A 174 -11.41 6.92 0.91
N THR A 175 -10.79 6.90 -0.26
CA THR A 175 -9.63 6.06 -0.53
C THR A 175 -8.39 6.89 -0.88
N ALA A 176 -7.20 6.37 -0.60
CA ALA A 176 -5.95 7.03 -0.96
C ALA A 176 -4.85 6.03 -1.32
N ASN A 177 -4.10 6.35 -2.38
CA ASN A 177 -2.94 5.57 -2.80
C ASN A 177 -1.86 6.47 -3.43
N PHE A 178 -0.62 6.02 -3.37
CA PHE A 178 0.47 6.65 -4.10
C PHE A 178 0.56 6.12 -5.53
N VAL A 179 0.71 7.06 -6.48
CA VAL A 179 1.09 6.76 -7.86
C VAL A 179 2.27 7.66 -8.21
N ASN A 180 3.41 7.07 -8.56
CA ASN A 180 4.63 7.79 -8.95
C ASN A 180 5.05 8.88 -7.95
N GLY A 181 4.97 8.59 -6.65
CA GLY A 181 5.40 9.51 -5.58
C GLY A 181 4.38 10.58 -5.19
N ILE A 182 3.22 10.63 -5.82
CA ILE A 182 2.11 11.53 -5.52
C ILE A 182 0.98 10.75 -4.85
N LEU A 183 0.47 11.25 -3.71
CA LEU A 183 -0.65 10.66 -2.99
C LEU A 183 -1.96 11.20 -3.56
N TYR A 184 -2.80 10.31 -4.06
CA TYR A 184 -4.14 10.64 -4.54
C TYR A 184 -5.18 10.27 -3.50
N ALA A 185 -5.94 11.26 -3.01
CA ALA A 185 -7.09 11.08 -2.11
C ALA A 185 -8.38 11.32 -2.91
N VAL A 186 -9.23 10.27 -2.99
CA VAL A 186 -10.34 10.25 -3.94
C VAL A 186 -11.66 9.95 -3.25
N GLY A 187 -12.71 10.69 -3.62
CA GLY A 187 -14.07 10.49 -3.17
C GLY A 187 -14.27 10.73 -1.68
N GLY A 188 -15.11 9.89 -1.07
CA GLY A 188 -15.52 9.99 0.33
C GLY A 188 -16.78 10.79 0.54
N VAL A 189 -17.11 11.07 1.81
CA VAL A 189 -18.23 11.91 2.23
C VAL A 189 -17.69 13.18 2.90
N GLY A 190 -18.19 14.30 2.47
CA GLY A 190 -17.96 15.63 3.07
C GLY A 190 -19.24 16.20 3.70
N SER A 191 -19.21 17.48 4.11
CA SER A 191 -20.36 18.17 4.71
C SER A 191 -21.60 18.19 3.81
N ASN A 192 -21.42 18.14 2.50
CA ASN A 192 -22.50 18.25 1.51
C ASN A 192 -22.85 16.92 0.83
N GLY A 193 -22.41 15.79 1.38
CA GLY A 193 -22.66 14.43 0.85
C GLY A 193 -21.46 13.79 0.19
N THR A 194 -21.72 12.83 -0.69
CA THR A 194 -20.67 12.07 -1.41
C THR A 194 -19.90 12.95 -2.40
N LEU A 195 -18.62 12.68 -2.54
CA LEU A 195 -17.69 13.52 -3.28
C LEU A 195 -17.18 12.83 -4.56
N THR A 196 -16.92 13.67 -5.58
CA THR A 196 -16.20 13.28 -6.81
C THR A 196 -14.72 13.68 -6.76
N SER A 197 -14.30 14.40 -5.73
CA SER A 197 -12.97 15.02 -5.69
C SER A 197 -11.84 14.02 -5.83
N ASN A 198 -10.84 14.43 -6.59
CA ASN A 198 -9.54 13.78 -6.74
C ASN A 198 -8.47 14.81 -6.37
N LEU A 199 -7.79 14.57 -5.25
CA LEU A 199 -6.80 15.49 -4.69
C LEU A 199 -5.43 14.81 -4.72
N ALA A 200 -4.45 15.49 -5.29
CA ALA A 200 -3.07 15.05 -5.38
C ALA A 200 -2.20 15.79 -4.36
N TYR A 201 -1.54 15.07 -3.47
CA TYR A 201 -0.57 15.60 -2.52
C TYR A 201 0.85 15.24 -2.95
N ASP A 202 1.69 16.24 -3.04
CA ASP A 202 3.11 16.08 -3.28
C ASP A 202 3.89 16.17 -1.96
N PRO A 203 4.48 15.07 -1.47
CA PRO A 203 5.26 15.09 -0.24
C PRO A 203 6.50 16.00 -0.28
N ALA A 204 7.07 16.24 -1.46
CA ALA A 204 8.27 17.05 -1.61
C ALA A 204 7.98 18.55 -1.41
N THR A 205 6.78 19.00 -1.77
CA THR A 205 6.35 20.39 -1.66
C THR A 205 5.38 20.64 -0.51
N ASN A 206 4.82 19.56 0.08
CA ASN A 206 3.76 19.60 1.11
C ASN A 206 2.52 20.37 0.65
N VAL A 207 2.07 20.14 -0.59
CA VAL A 207 0.95 20.86 -1.21
C VAL A 207 -0.06 19.90 -1.80
N TRP A 208 -1.36 20.20 -1.59
CA TRP A 208 -2.48 19.56 -2.28
C TRP A 208 -2.84 20.31 -3.56
N THR A 209 -3.11 19.58 -4.62
CA THR A 209 -3.59 20.11 -5.92
C THR A 209 -4.85 19.38 -6.34
N GLU A 210 -5.87 20.09 -6.79
CA GLU A 210 -7.05 19.48 -7.39
C GLU A 210 -6.74 18.89 -8.76
N LYS A 211 -7.27 17.70 -9.00
CA LYS A 211 -7.20 16.96 -10.26
C LYS A 211 -8.60 16.76 -10.85
N PRO A 212 -8.72 16.38 -12.13
CA PRO A 212 -10.02 16.07 -12.71
C PRO A 212 -10.83 15.16 -11.77
N PRO A 213 -12.09 15.54 -11.46
CA PRO A 213 -12.90 14.79 -10.52
C PRO A 213 -13.27 13.42 -11.08
N MET A 214 -13.43 12.45 -10.16
CA MET A 214 -13.98 11.13 -10.48
C MET A 214 -15.37 11.27 -11.12
N PRO A 215 -15.71 10.53 -12.19
CA PRO A 215 -16.99 10.67 -12.86
C PRO A 215 -18.22 10.45 -11.97
N THR A 216 -18.11 9.54 -10.99
CA THR A 216 -19.22 9.17 -10.10
C THR A 216 -18.88 9.43 -8.64
N ALA A 217 -19.67 10.31 -7.97
CA ALA A 217 -19.53 10.57 -6.54
C ALA A 217 -19.78 9.30 -5.70
N ARG A 218 -18.80 8.93 -4.85
CA ARG A 218 -18.86 7.69 -4.04
C ARG A 218 -18.13 7.83 -2.72
N GLU A 219 -18.62 7.10 -1.72
CA GLU A 219 -18.01 6.92 -0.40
C GLU A 219 -17.93 5.42 -0.06
N HIS A 220 -17.20 5.00 0.96
CA HIS A 220 -16.95 3.60 1.32
C HIS A 220 -16.47 2.75 0.11
N LEU A 221 -15.70 3.39 -0.74
CA LEU A 221 -15.07 2.84 -1.95
C LEU A 221 -13.68 2.33 -1.61
N THR A 222 -13.13 1.51 -2.50
CA THR A 222 -11.75 1.05 -2.38
C THR A 222 -10.92 1.43 -3.61
N SER A 223 -9.60 1.38 -3.50
CA SER A 223 -8.72 1.58 -4.64
C SER A 223 -7.46 0.73 -4.59
N ALA A 224 -6.91 0.45 -5.77
CA ALA A 224 -5.63 -0.19 -5.96
C ALA A 224 -4.85 0.48 -7.10
N VAL A 225 -3.54 0.31 -7.10
CA VAL A 225 -2.67 0.85 -8.14
C VAL A 225 -2.06 -0.30 -8.93
N VAL A 226 -2.21 -0.25 -10.25
CA VAL A 226 -1.59 -1.19 -11.19
C VAL A 226 -1.11 -0.41 -12.41
N ASN A 227 0.13 -0.63 -12.84
CA ASN A 227 0.71 0.00 -14.03
C ASN A 227 0.54 1.53 -14.04
N ASP A 228 0.88 2.19 -12.92
CA ASP A 228 0.82 3.64 -12.73
C ASP A 228 -0.59 4.26 -12.87
N LYS A 229 -1.65 3.46 -12.78
CA LYS A 229 -3.04 3.92 -12.77
C LYS A 229 -3.71 3.61 -11.43
N LEU A 230 -4.55 4.54 -10.99
CA LEU A 230 -5.37 4.39 -9.79
C LEU A 230 -6.75 3.87 -10.18
N TYR A 231 -7.05 2.63 -9.81
CA TYR A 231 -8.36 2.00 -10.00
C TYR A 231 -9.22 2.25 -8.76
N VAL A 232 -10.43 2.76 -8.94
CA VAL A 232 -11.37 3.09 -7.87
C VAL A 232 -12.65 2.29 -8.07
N ILE A 233 -12.98 1.43 -7.10
CA ILE A 233 -13.93 0.33 -7.28
C ILE A 233 -15.02 0.36 -6.21
N GLY A 234 -16.26 0.08 -6.60
CA GLY A 234 -17.42 -0.07 -5.71
C GLY A 234 -17.75 1.19 -4.92
N GLY A 235 -18.27 0.99 -3.72
CA GLY A 235 -18.69 2.07 -2.82
C GLY A 235 -20.18 2.34 -2.85
N ARG A 236 -20.58 3.52 -2.37
CA ARG A 236 -21.96 3.98 -2.23
C ARG A 236 -22.13 5.36 -2.82
N SER A 237 -23.27 5.60 -3.46
CA SER A 237 -23.63 6.95 -3.96
C SER A 237 -24.44 7.77 -2.94
N ALA A 238 -25.17 7.11 -2.04
CA ALA A 238 -25.99 7.75 -1.01
C ALA A 238 -26.35 6.75 0.12
N GLY A 239 -25.40 6.43 0.99
CA GLY A 239 -25.60 5.50 2.12
C GLY A 239 -25.72 4.03 1.69
N MET A 240 -25.94 3.14 2.67
CA MET A 240 -25.80 1.68 2.54
C MET A 240 -26.74 1.05 1.51
N SER A 241 -27.94 1.60 1.29
CA SER A 241 -28.90 1.10 0.30
C SER A 241 -28.55 1.47 -1.15
N ALA A 242 -27.57 2.33 -1.35
CA ALA A 242 -27.16 2.85 -2.65
C ALA A 242 -25.77 2.35 -3.06
N ASN A 243 -25.48 1.09 -2.77
CA ASN A 243 -24.25 0.43 -3.20
C ASN A 243 -24.16 0.38 -4.75
N VAL A 244 -22.97 0.60 -5.25
CA VAL A 244 -22.65 0.56 -6.67
C VAL A 244 -21.54 -0.44 -6.95
N ASN A 245 -21.42 -0.83 -8.22
CA ASN A 245 -20.38 -1.74 -8.71
C ASN A 245 -19.44 -1.07 -9.72
N ILE A 246 -19.38 0.24 -9.68
CA ILE A 246 -18.61 1.07 -10.61
C ILE A 246 -17.12 0.80 -10.46
N ASN A 247 -16.44 0.68 -11.60
CA ASN A 247 -14.99 0.59 -11.70
C ASN A 247 -14.50 1.72 -12.62
N GLU A 248 -13.74 2.65 -12.08
CA GLU A 248 -13.18 3.80 -12.77
C GLU A 248 -11.68 3.87 -12.53
N ALA A 249 -10.89 4.18 -13.56
CA ALA A 249 -9.45 4.33 -13.44
C ALA A 249 -9.01 5.75 -13.80
N TYR A 250 -8.16 6.31 -12.94
CA TYR A 250 -7.46 7.56 -13.18
C TYR A 250 -6.05 7.28 -13.69
N ASP A 251 -5.68 7.90 -14.79
CA ASP A 251 -4.34 7.86 -15.34
C ASP A 251 -3.66 9.23 -15.11
N PRO A 252 -2.73 9.35 -14.16
CA PRO A 252 -2.04 10.61 -13.89
C PRO A 252 -1.22 11.13 -15.06
N LYS A 253 -0.81 10.25 -15.99
CA LYS A 253 0.00 10.63 -17.15
C LYS A 253 -0.81 11.41 -18.18
N THR A 254 -2.10 11.08 -18.31
CA THR A 254 -3.04 11.78 -19.21
C THR A 254 -3.95 12.73 -18.47
N ASP A 255 -3.89 12.77 -17.13
CA ASP A 255 -4.71 13.54 -16.21
C ASP A 255 -6.22 13.34 -16.49
N SER A 256 -6.63 12.07 -16.66
CA SER A 256 -8.01 11.74 -17.07
C SER A 256 -8.52 10.43 -16.48
N TRP A 257 -9.85 10.33 -16.41
CA TRP A 257 -10.58 9.15 -15.95
C TRP A 257 -11.11 8.30 -17.12
N SER A 258 -11.16 7.01 -16.91
CA SER A 258 -11.82 6.03 -17.79
C SER A 258 -12.82 5.20 -17.01
N SER A 259 -14.02 4.98 -17.56
CA SER A 259 -14.95 3.98 -17.04
C SER A 259 -14.57 2.60 -17.58
N LEU A 260 -14.56 1.63 -16.68
CA LEU A 260 -14.14 0.25 -16.95
C LEU A 260 -15.29 -0.72 -16.73
N GLU A 261 -15.08 -2.02 -17.07
CA GLU A 261 -16.05 -3.08 -16.80
C GLU A 261 -16.44 -3.06 -15.30
N PRO A 262 -17.73 -2.94 -14.99
CA PRO A 262 -18.19 -2.86 -13.61
C PRO A 262 -17.99 -4.19 -12.88
N MET A 263 -17.72 -4.12 -11.56
CA MET A 263 -17.63 -5.28 -10.67
C MET A 263 -18.94 -6.08 -10.71
N PRO A 264 -18.91 -7.43 -10.65
CA PRO A 264 -20.11 -8.25 -10.71
C PRO A 264 -21.14 -7.96 -9.60
N SER A 265 -20.68 -7.61 -8.39
CA SER A 265 -21.55 -7.30 -7.25
C SER A 265 -21.50 -5.84 -6.84
N LYS A 266 -22.64 -5.29 -6.38
CA LYS A 266 -22.72 -3.93 -5.83
C LYS A 266 -22.39 -3.96 -4.35
N ARG A 267 -21.30 -3.33 -3.91
CA ARG A 267 -20.83 -3.40 -2.53
C ARG A 267 -20.20 -2.07 -2.08
N GLY A 268 -20.44 -1.68 -0.83
CA GLY A 268 -19.73 -0.62 -0.13
C GLY A 268 -19.06 -1.17 1.13
N GLY A 269 -18.08 -0.46 1.69
CA GLY A 269 -17.31 -0.92 2.85
C GLY A 269 -16.40 -2.12 2.53
N LEU A 270 -15.97 -2.21 1.29
CA LEU A 270 -15.10 -3.25 0.73
C LEU A 270 -13.62 -2.83 0.79
N ALA A 271 -12.71 -3.78 0.64
CA ALA A 271 -11.28 -3.53 0.55
C ALA A 271 -10.69 -4.14 -0.73
N SER A 272 -9.61 -3.58 -1.24
CA SER A 272 -8.89 -4.14 -2.38
C SER A 272 -7.39 -4.09 -2.20
N SER A 273 -6.71 -5.01 -2.87
CA SER A 273 -5.26 -5.02 -3.00
C SER A 273 -4.86 -5.60 -4.35
N ALA A 274 -3.67 -5.26 -4.82
CA ALA A 274 -3.18 -5.74 -6.11
C ALA A 274 -2.00 -6.71 -5.95
N ILE A 275 -1.97 -7.74 -6.80
CA ILE A 275 -0.80 -8.57 -7.05
C ILE A 275 -0.61 -8.64 -8.57
N ASN A 276 0.56 -8.24 -9.04
CA ASN A 276 0.86 -8.11 -10.46
C ASN A 276 -0.18 -7.22 -11.17
N GLU A 277 -0.79 -7.70 -12.26
CA GLU A 277 -1.81 -7.00 -13.04
C GLU A 277 -3.24 -7.25 -12.55
N SER A 278 -3.41 -7.92 -11.43
CA SER A 278 -4.71 -8.31 -10.88
C SER A 278 -5.07 -7.53 -9.62
N ILE A 279 -6.31 -7.04 -9.57
CA ILE A 279 -6.89 -6.37 -8.40
C ILE A 279 -7.92 -7.31 -7.77
N TYR A 280 -7.68 -7.65 -6.51
CA TYR A 280 -8.56 -8.48 -5.67
C TYR A 280 -9.44 -7.58 -4.82
N VAL A 281 -10.75 -7.85 -4.79
CA VAL A 281 -11.74 -7.04 -4.07
C VAL A 281 -12.52 -7.91 -3.10
N PHE A 282 -12.39 -7.61 -1.82
CA PHE A 282 -12.88 -8.42 -0.70
C PHE A 282 -14.03 -7.76 0.05
N GLY A 283 -14.97 -8.58 0.50
CA GLY A 283 -15.96 -8.20 1.49
C GLY A 283 -16.89 -7.06 1.06
N GLY A 284 -17.35 -6.32 2.04
CA GLY A 284 -18.34 -5.26 1.91
C GLY A 284 -19.64 -5.59 2.62
N GLU A 285 -20.60 -4.67 2.56
CA GLU A 285 -21.91 -4.82 3.19
C GLU A 285 -23.05 -4.24 2.35
N GLU A 286 -24.23 -4.73 2.66
CA GLU A 286 -25.52 -4.17 2.28
C GLU A 286 -26.47 -4.23 3.49
N PRO A 287 -27.69 -3.61 3.46
CA PRO A 287 -28.59 -3.65 4.62
C PRO A 287 -28.95 -5.05 5.12
N SER A 288 -28.90 -6.06 4.25
CA SER A 288 -29.29 -7.45 4.56
C SER A 288 -28.15 -8.31 5.09
N GLY A 289 -26.89 -7.91 4.94
CA GLY A 289 -25.74 -8.72 5.35
C GLY A 289 -24.39 -8.19 4.90
N THR A 290 -23.37 -8.95 5.21
CA THR A 290 -22.00 -8.72 4.75
C THR A 290 -21.63 -9.72 3.67
N PHE A 291 -20.65 -9.38 2.85
CA PHE A 291 -20.19 -10.21 1.74
C PHE A 291 -18.91 -10.98 2.11
N ASP A 292 -18.83 -12.22 1.68
CA ASP A 292 -17.59 -13.04 1.64
C ASP A 292 -16.92 -13.03 0.27
N ASN A 293 -17.44 -12.25 -0.66
CA ASN A 293 -16.97 -12.18 -2.03
C ASN A 293 -15.48 -11.83 -2.10
N ASN A 294 -14.76 -12.57 -2.92
CA ASN A 294 -13.45 -12.25 -3.45
C ASN A 294 -13.59 -12.21 -4.99
N GLU A 295 -13.60 -11.02 -5.56
CA GLU A 295 -13.72 -10.78 -6.98
C GLU A 295 -12.40 -10.20 -7.51
N ILE A 296 -11.93 -10.74 -8.63
CA ILE A 296 -10.65 -10.35 -9.23
C ILE A 296 -10.88 -9.62 -10.55
N TYR A 297 -10.22 -8.48 -10.70
CA TYR A 297 -10.16 -7.72 -11.96
C TYR A 297 -8.78 -7.87 -12.59
N ASP A 298 -8.72 -8.47 -13.77
CA ASP A 298 -7.51 -8.51 -14.58
C ASP A 298 -7.42 -7.23 -15.42
N THR A 299 -6.44 -6.39 -15.10
CA THR A 299 -6.27 -5.10 -15.78
C THR A 299 -5.76 -5.22 -17.22
N THR A 300 -5.20 -6.38 -17.60
CA THR A 300 -4.70 -6.65 -18.96
C THR A 300 -5.84 -7.00 -19.90
N THR A 301 -6.75 -7.85 -19.43
CA THR A 301 -7.91 -8.29 -20.22
C THR A 301 -9.15 -7.45 -19.99
N SER A 302 -9.15 -6.59 -18.96
CA SER A 302 -10.29 -5.78 -18.51
C SER A 302 -11.51 -6.63 -18.16
N LYS A 303 -11.30 -7.77 -17.51
CA LYS A 303 -12.36 -8.70 -17.14
C LYS A 303 -12.37 -9.00 -15.65
N TRP A 304 -13.59 -9.28 -15.16
CA TRP A 304 -13.81 -9.77 -13.81
C TRP A 304 -13.94 -11.29 -13.79
N ASP A 305 -13.44 -11.90 -12.72
CA ASP A 305 -13.66 -13.30 -12.37
C ASP A 305 -13.93 -13.40 -10.85
N LYS A 306 -14.30 -14.59 -10.39
CA LYS A 306 -14.51 -14.91 -8.98
C LYS A 306 -13.38 -15.80 -8.49
N GLU A 307 -12.87 -15.45 -7.31
CA GLU A 307 -11.90 -16.25 -6.59
C GLU A 307 -12.55 -16.92 -5.37
N LEU A 308 -11.77 -17.76 -4.68
CA LEU A 308 -12.21 -18.45 -3.47
C LEU A 308 -12.71 -17.42 -2.42
N ALA A 309 -13.96 -17.57 -2.03
CA ALA A 309 -14.60 -16.67 -1.05
C ALA A 309 -13.83 -16.58 0.25
N MET A 310 -13.94 -15.44 0.94
CA MET A 310 -13.37 -15.24 2.27
C MET A 310 -13.95 -16.25 3.26
N PRO A 311 -13.16 -16.77 4.21
CA PRO A 311 -13.69 -17.62 5.28
C PRO A 311 -14.75 -16.94 6.15
N THR A 312 -14.65 -15.61 6.31
CA THR A 312 -15.60 -14.82 7.11
C THR A 312 -16.04 -13.59 6.31
N ALA A 313 -17.35 -13.48 6.05
CA ALA A 313 -17.97 -12.29 5.46
C ALA A 313 -17.78 -11.06 6.37
N ARG A 314 -17.28 -9.94 5.82
CA ARG A 314 -16.95 -8.73 6.61
C ARG A 314 -17.00 -7.47 5.77
N HIS A 315 -17.24 -6.31 6.45
CA HIS A 315 -17.13 -4.97 5.87
C HIS A 315 -16.19 -4.10 6.71
N GLY A 316 -15.79 -2.92 6.22
CA GLY A 316 -14.93 -1.99 6.95
C GLY A 316 -13.60 -2.62 7.38
N LEU A 317 -13.09 -3.48 6.51
CA LEU A 317 -11.90 -4.30 6.65
C LEU A 317 -10.72 -3.67 5.86
N VAL A 318 -9.53 -4.22 6.08
CA VAL A 318 -8.32 -3.87 5.31
C VAL A 318 -7.91 -5.07 4.46
N ALA A 319 -7.48 -4.80 3.22
CA ALA A 319 -6.77 -5.77 2.38
C ALA A 319 -5.43 -5.16 1.97
N VAL A 320 -4.33 -5.84 2.30
CA VAL A 320 -2.97 -5.35 2.06
C VAL A 320 -2.10 -6.46 1.51
N THR A 321 -1.45 -6.20 0.38
CA THR A 321 -0.43 -7.11 -0.17
C THR A 321 0.90 -6.90 0.55
N SER A 322 1.47 -8.00 1.04
CA SER A 322 2.85 -8.04 1.51
C SER A 322 3.50 -9.31 0.96
N TYR A 323 4.65 -9.15 0.30
CA TYR A 323 5.26 -10.17 -0.55
C TYR A 323 4.27 -10.66 -1.61
N ASP A 324 3.95 -11.94 -1.63
CA ASP A 324 3.06 -12.62 -2.59
C ASP A 324 1.68 -12.98 -2.02
N LYS A 325 1.28 -12.37 -0.88
CA LYS A 325 0.07 -12.68 -0.12
C LYS A 325 -0.76 -11.45 0.14
N ILE A 326 -2.09 -11.63 0.20
CA ILE A 326 -3.00 -10.57 0.61
C ILE A 326 -3.52 -10.89 2.02
N TYR A 327 -3.29 -9.96 2.93
CA TYR A 327 -3.74 -10.00 4.31
C TYR A 327 -5.06 -9.25 4.43
N VAL A 328 -6.12 -9.96 4.81
CA VAL A 328 -7.47 -9.41 4.95
C VAL A 328 -7.79 -9.36 6.45
N ILE A 329 -7.76 -8.14 7.03
CA ILE A 329 -7.66 -7.95 8.46
C ILE A 329 -8.85 -7.13 9.00
N GLY A 330 -9.35 -7.51 10.19
CA GLY A 330 -10.38 -6.79 10.93
C GLY A 330 -11.72 -6.71 10.21
N GLY A 331 -12.45 -5.63 10.41
CA GLY A 331 -13.78 -5.42 9.86
C GLY A 331 -14.91 -6.03 10.70
N GLY A 332 -16.15 -5.82 10.27
CA GLY A 332 -17.36 -6.28 10.96
C GLY A 332 -18.06 -7.42 10.24
N PRO A 333 -18.45 -8.53 10.95
CA PRO A 333 -19.16 -9.65 10.35
C PRO A 333 -20.66 -9.41 10.13
N ASN A 334 -21.22 -8.33 10.68
CA ASN A 334 -22.59 -7.92 10.45
C ASN A 334 -22.64 -6.46 10.00
N PRO A 335 -23.63 -6.03 9.21
CA PRO A 335 -23.72 -4.66 8.74
C PRO A 335 -23.65 -3.61 9.86
N GLY A 336 -22.99 -2.48 9.57
CA GLY A 336 -22.90 -1.36 10.49
C GLY A 336 -21.93 -1.57 11.64
N GLY A 337 -22.39 -1.63 12.87
CA GLY A 337 -21.58 -1.48 14.08
C GLY A 337 -20.83 -2.72 14.60
N SER A 338 -20.58 -3.76 13.83
CA SER A 338 -19.86 -4.96 14.28
C SER A 338 -18.35 -4.89 14.07
N ARG A 339 -17.57 -5.73 14.76
CA ARG A 339 -16.11 -5.74 14.73
C ARG A 339 -15.57 -7.16 14.82
N SER A 340 -14.38 -7.35 14.26
CA SER A 340 -13.67 -8.63 14.26
C SER A 340 -12.17 -8.43 14.48
N SER A 341 -11.52 -9.46 15.01
CA SER A 341 -10.06 -9.60 15.09
C SER A 341 -9.50 -10.53 14.02
N ALA A 342 -10.29 -10.90 13.02
CA ALA A 342 -9.84 -11.83 11.98
C ALA A 342 -8.62 -11.29 11.24
N ASN A 343 -7.67 -12.19 10.99
CA ASN A 343 -6.53 -11.99 10.10
C ASN A 343 -6.48 -13.21 9.18
N GLU A 344 -7.07 -13.05 8.00
CA GLU A 344 -7.18 -14.10 6.98
C GLU A 344 -6.24 -13.76 5.83
N ILE A 345 -5.43 -14.74 5.43
CA ILE A 345 -4.33 -14.54 4.48
C ILE A 345 -4.68 -15.29 3.20
N PHE A 346 -4.86 -14.56 2.12
CA PHE A 346 -5.14 -15.11 0.80
C PHE A 346 -3.84 -15.37 0.05
N LEU A 347 -3.68 -16.61 -0.41
CA LEU A 347 -2.61 -17.04 -1.30
C LEU A 347 -3.17 -17.03 -2.72
N ALA A 348 -2.79 -16.00 -3.49
CA ALA A 348 -3.14 -15.90 -4.90
C ALA A 348 -2.38 -16.96 -5.74
N ARG A 349 -2.86 -17.17 -6.96
CA ARG A 349 -2.20 -18.08 -7.93
C ARG A 349 -0.86 -17.52 -8.40
#